data_33f022be8fce16cb5da7a6180da700c9
#
_entry.id   33f022be8fce16cb5da7a6180da700c9
#
_cell.length_a   1.000
_cell.length_b   1.000
_cell.length_c   1.000
_cell.angle_alpha   90.00
_cell.angle_beta   90.00
_cell.angle_gamma   90.00
#
_symmetry.space_group_name_H-M   'P 1'
#
loop_
_entity.id
_entity.type
_entity.pdbx_description
1 polymer ?
#
loop_
_entity_poly.entity_id
_entity_poly.type
_entity_poly.pdbx_seq_one_letter_code
_entity_poly.pdbx_strand_id
1 'polypeptide(L)'
;YAEFLKKYQPQYFVFENVLGLLSAKDADGSLHLDNMRALFKKCGYTTDFRLLNASDYGVLQDRKRIILIGYHGEKADFYPEIPVVKCKHKVGELFCDLPSIKAGEGVITPVETAHYTGKYLFTSKIKEYDREPVTFHQARPNTAQDLEIYRIVVDAWNKNKTRVAY
;
A
#
# COMPACT_ATOMS: atom_id res chain seq x y z
N TYR A 1 -11.68 -8.24 15.38
CA TYR A 1 -12.10 -6.91 14.95
C TYR A 1 -13.53 -6.59 15.41
N ALA A 2 -14.51 -7.47 15.14
CA ALA A 2 -15.90 -7.28 15.54
C ALA A 2 -16.09 -7.10 17.07
N GLU A 3 -15.33 -7.80 17.89
CA GLU A 3 -15.36 -7.62 19.36
C GLU A 3 -14.88 -6.22 19.78
N PHE A 4 -13.87 -5.68 19.09
CA PHE A 4 -13.42 -4.31 19.29
C PHE A 4 -14.54 -3.32 18.96
N LEU A 5 -15.22 -3.50 17.81
CA LEU A 5 -16.34 -2.64 17.41
C LEU A 5 -17.48 -2.69 18.41
N LYS A 6 -17.83 -3.89 18.93
CA LYS A 6 -18.86 -4.05 19.98
C LYS A 6 -18.49 -3.34 21.28
N LYS A 7 -17.21 -3.40 21.66
CA LYS A 7 -16.73 -2.83 22.92
C LYS A 7 -16.62 -1.31 22.90
N TYR A 8 -16.03 -0.77 21.84
CA TYR A 8 -15.66 0.65 21.78
C TYR A 8 -16.62 1.51 20.97
N GLN A 9 -17.45 0.91 20.13
CA GLN A 9 -18.49 1.55 19.33
C GLN A 9 -18.04 2.87 18.67
N PRO A 10 -16.88 2.91 17.94
CA PRO A 10 -16.46 4.13 17.26
C PRO A 10 -17.53 4.57 16.26
N GLN A 11 -17.72 5.87 16.11
CA GLN A 11 -18.69 6.42 15.13
C GLN A 11 -18.37 5.98 13.70
N TYR A 12 -17.09 5.90 13.36
CA TYR A 12 -16.58 5.38 12.09
C TYR A 12 -15.46 4.39 12.32
N PHE A 13 -15.31 3.44 11.41
CA PHE A 13 -14.10 2.63 11.28
C PHE A 13 -13.69 2.49 9.82
N VAL A 14 -12.41 2.28 9.59
CA VAL A 14 -11.84 1.97 8.28
C VAL A 14 -11.23 0.57 8.33
N PHE A 15 -11.52 -0.22 7.31
CA PHE A 15 -10.97 -1.57 7.15
C PHE A 15 -10.34 -1.68 5.75
N GLU A 16 -9.04 -1.97 5.70
CA GLU A 16 -8.27 -2.12 4.46
C GLU A 16 -7.96 -3.60 4.21
N ASN A 17 -8.08 -4.02 2.96
CA ASN A 17 -7.67 -5.36 2.57
C ASN A 17 -7.25 -5.43 1.09
N VAL A 18 -6.67 -6.58 0.71
CA VAL A 18 -6.26 -6.91 -0.66
C VAL A 18 -7.45 -7.28 -1.53
N LEU A 19 -7.27 -7.19 -2.87
CA LEU A 19 -8.32 -7.56 -3.84
C LEU A 19 -8.85 -8.98 -3.68
N GLY A 20 -8.01 -9.91 -3.24
CA GLY A 20 -8.39 -11.30 -3.03
C GLY A 20 -9.61 -11.49 -2.12
N LEU A 21 -9.89 -10.51 -1.24
CA LEU A 21 -11.06 -10.55 -0.38
C LEU A 21 -12.39 -10.56 -1.17
N LEU A 22 -12.44 -9.98 -2.38
CA LEU A 22 -13.65 -9.99 -3.22
C LEU A 22 -14.05 -11.38 -3.72
N SER A 23 -13.07 -12.27 -3.85
CA SER A 23 -13.30 -13.64 -4.33
C SER A 23 -13.07 -14.71 -3.27
N ALA A 24 -12.58 -14.32 -2.09
CA ALA A 24 -12.38 -15.25 -0.98
C ALA A 24 -13.72 -15.83 -0.51
N LYS A 25 -13.75 -17.15 -0.31
CA LYS A 25 -14.91 -17.89 0.14
C LYS A 25 -14.63 -18.55 1.49
N ASP A 26 -15.65 -18.60 2.32
CA ASP A 26 -15.67 -19.37 3.53
C ASP A 26 -15.91 -20.86 3.24
N ALA A 27 -15.81 -21.72 4.23
CA ALA A 27 -15.93 -23.17 4.08
C ALA A 27 -17.31 -23.62 3.52
N ASP A 28 -18.34 -22.79 3.70
CA ASP A 28 -19.70 -23.00 3.17
C ASP A 28 -19.89 -22.50 1.73
N GLY A 29 -18.85 -21.92 1.12
CA GLY A 29 -18.87 -21.37 -0.24
C GLY A 29 -19.40 -19.94 -0.33
N SER A 30 -19.86 -19.33 0.75
CA SER A 30 -20.28 -17.92 0.78
C SER A 30 -19.09 -16.96 0.66
N LEU A 31 -19.32 -15.73 0.17
CA LEU A 31 -18.27 -14.75 0.06
C LEU A 31 -17.87 -14.21 1.44
N HIS A 32 -16.57 -14.27 1.72
CA HIS A 32 -16.02 -13.83 3.02
C HIS A 32 -16.33 -12.35 3.32
N LEU A 33 -16.27 -11.48 2.30
CA LEU A 33 -16.61 -10.05 2.45
C LEU A 33 -18.06 -9.85 2.87
N ASP A 34 -19.00 -10.63 2.32
CA ASP A 34 -20.42 -10.51 2.67
C ASP A 34 -20.66 -10.97 4.10
N ASN A 35 -20.03 -12.05 4.53
CA ASN A 35 -20.09 -12.54 5.91
C ASN A 35 -19.50 -11.51 6.90
N MET A 36 -18.39 -10.89 6.55
CA MET A 36 -17.81 -9.81 7.36
C MET A 36 -18.76 -8.61 7.48
N ARG A 37 -19.35 -8.17 6.36
CA ARG A 37 -20.32 -7.06 6.37
C ARG A 37 -21.57 -7.39 7.18
N ALA A 38 -22.07 -8.62 7.09
CA ALA A 38 -23.18 -9.11 7.92
C ALA A 38 -22.81 -9.09 9.41
N LEU A 39 -21.57 -9.46 9.75
CA LEU A 39 -21.07 -9.38 11.12
C LEU A 39 -20.98 -7.95 11.63
N PHE A 40 -20.47 -7.00 10.80
CA PHE A 40 -20.42 -5.58 11.16
C PHE A 40 -21.84 -5.00 11.33
N LYS A 41 -22.80 -5.42 10.49
CA LYS A 41 -24.20 -5.04 10.65
C LYS A 41 -24.77 -5.51 11.99
N LYS A 42 -24.46 -6.75 12.44
CA LYS A 42 -24.82 -7.25 13.78
C LYS A 42 -24.18 -6.45 14.92
N CYS A 43 -23.08 -5.74 14.65
CA CYS A 43 -22.44 -4.82 15.59
C CYS A 43 -22.99 -3.40 15.53
N GLY A 44 -24.05 -3.13 14.75
CA GLY A 44 -24.69 -1.81 14.61
C GLY A 44 -24.11 -0.92 13.54
N TYR A 45 -23.32 -1.47 12.57
CA TYR A 45 -22.66 -0.66 11.53
C TYR A 45 -23.29 -0.87 10.17
N THR A 46 -23.55 0.22 9.47
CA THR A 46 -23.72 0.26 8.02
C THR A 46 -22.35 0.33 7.38
N THR A 47 -22.10 -0.46 6.31
CA THR A 47 -20.79 -0.52 5.65
C THR A 47 -20.89 -0.28 4.15
N ASP A 48 -19.95 0.50 3.62
CA ASP A 48 -19.72 0.64 2.19
C ASP A 48 -18.24 0.45 1.89
N PHE A 49 -17.89 0.03 0.66
CA PHE A 49 -16.51 -0.16 0.27
C PHE A 49 -16.25 0.30 -1.15
N ARG A 50 -15.02 0.74 -1.39
CA ARG A 50 -14.54 1.08 -2.73
C ARG A 50 -13.21 0.39 -3.00
N LEU A 51 -12.95 0.15 -4.29
CA LEU A 51 -11.69 -0.32 -4.79
C LEU A 51 -10.85 0.89 -5.17
N LEU A 52 -9.81 1.15 -4.40
CA LEU A 52 -8.94 2.30 -4.61
C LEU A 52 -7.55 1.84 -5.07
N ASN A 53 -6.96 2.58 -6.00
CA ASN A 53 -5.59 2.39 -6.41
C ASN A 53 -4.73 3.55 -5.89
N ALA A 54 -3.70 3.27 -5.10
CA ALA A 54 -2.85 4.29 -4.48
C ALA A 54 -2.27 5.28 -5.50
N SER A 55 -1.99 4.84 -6.75
CA SER A 55 -1.49 5.71 -7.81
C SER A 55 -2.46 6.80 -8.23
N ASP A 56 -3.77 6.61 -8.02
CA ASP A 56 -4.80 7.60 -8.33
C ASP A 56 -4.85 8.74 -7.28
N TYR A 57 -4.13 8.57 -6.17
CA TYR A 57 -4.10 9.50 -5.04
C TYR A 57 -2.70 10.07 -4.77
N GLY A 58 -1.87 10.14 -5.80
CA GLY A 58 -0.55 10.78 -5.72
C GLY A 58 0.57 9.90 -5.15
N VAL A 59 0.29 8.65 -4.81
CA VAL A 59 1.32 7.70 -4.34
C VAL A 59 2.05 7.08 -5.53
N LEU A 60 3.37 7.02 -5.47
CA LEU A 60 4.22 6.44 -6.53
C LEU A 60 4.22 4.89 -6.49
N GLN A 61 3.05 4.29 -6.30
CA GLN A 61 2.88 2.85 -6.27
C GLN A 61 1.53 2.45 -6.88
N ASP A 62 1.56 1.53 -7.84
CA ASP A 62 0.35 0.87 -8.34
C ASP A 62 -0.06 -0.21 -7.33
N ARG A 63 -0.96 0.17 -6.41
CA ARG A 63 -1.40 -0.68 -5.29
C ARG A 63 -2.90 -0.58 -5.09
N LYS A 64 -3.61 -1.59 -5.58
CA LYS A 64 -5.07 -1.68 -5.45
C LYS A 64 -5.45 -2.29 -4.11
N ARG A 65 -6.39 -1.65 -3.43
CA ARG A 65 -6.90 -2.08 -2.12
C ARG A 65 -8.40 -1.87 -2.03
N ILE A 66 -9.04 -2.75 -1.27
CA ILE A 66 -10.40 -2.52 -0.80
C ILE A 66 -10.32 -1.65 0.43
N ILE A 67 -11.00 -0.51 0.39
CA ILE A 67 -11.18 0.35 1.57
C ILE A 67 -12.65 0.28 1.93
N LEU A 68 -12.96 -0.37 3.04
CA LEU A 68 -14.30 -0.43 3.60
C LEU A 68 -14.40 0.56 4.76
N ILE A 69 -15.44 1.35 4.74
CA ILE A 69 -15.79 2.26 5.83
C ILE A 69 -17.08 1.76 6.48
N GLY A 70 -17.11 1.75 7.78
CA GLY A 70 -18.31 1.49 8.58
C GLY A 70 -18.72 2.71 9.36
N TYR A 71 -20.01 2.99 9.37
CA TYR A 71 -20.69 4.03 10.16
C TYR A 71 -21.57 3.39 11.21
N HIS A 72 -21.47 3.80 12.47
CA HIS A 72 -22.30 3.29 13.54
C HIS A 72 -23.71 3.88 13.44
N GLY A 73 -24.70 3.04 13.17
CA GLY A 73 -26.09 3.42 12.88
C GLY A 73 -26.44 3.32 11.39
N GLU A 74 -27.56 3.97 11.02
CA GLU A 74 -28.05 4.03 9.65
C GLU A 74 -27.80 5.43 9.09
N LYS A 75 -27.05 5.50 8.01
CA LYS A 75 -26.76 6.74 7.27
C LYS A 75 -26.50 6.39 5.81
N ALA A 76 -27.12 7.11 4.90
CA ALA A 76 -26.75 7.07 3.49
C ALA A 76 -25.56 8.01 3.23
N ASP A 77 -24.82 7.75 2.15
CA ASP A 77 -23.76 8.61 1.61
C ASP A 77 -22.68 9.03 2.63
N PHE A 78 -22.34 8.09 3.56
CA PHE A 78 -21.30 8.34 4.56
C PHE A 78 -19.86 8.05 4.02
N TYR A 79 -19.74 7.36 2.88
CA TYR A 79 -18.44 7.12 2.28
C TYR A 79 -17.94 8.42 1.60
N PRO A 80 -16.79 8.97 2.02
CA PRO A 80 -16.35 10.26 1.48
C PRO A 80 -15.95 10.14 0.01
N GLU A 81 -16.18 11.20 -0.76
CA GLU A 81 -15.54 11.34 -2.06
C GLU A 81 -14.08 11.71 -1.89
N ILE A 82 -13.20 10.90 -2.49
CA ILE A 82 -11.76 11.13 -2.43
C ILE A 82 -11.33 11.63 -3.82
N PRO A 83 -10.86 12.89 -3.93
CA PRO A 83 -10.48 13.43 -5.22
C PRO A 83 -9.24 12.74 -5.78
N VAL A 84 -9.29 12.39 -7.06
CA VAL A 84 -8.15 11.80 -7.77
C VAL A 84 -7.04 12.85 -7.94
N VAL A 85 -5.82 12.49 -7.57
CA VAL A 85 -4.61 13.31 -7.69
C VAL A 85 -3.59 12.58 -8.54
N LYS A 86 -3.45 12.98 -9.81
CA LYS A 86 -2.45 12.39 -10.70
C LYS A 86 -1.05 12.87 -10.32
N CYS A 87 -0.20 11.94 -9.89
CA CYS A 87 1.20 12.21 -9.68
C CYS A 87 1.96 12.24 -11.04
N LYS A 88 2.72 13.32 -11.28
CA LYS A 88 3.56 13.45 -12.49
C LYS A 88 4.97 12.89 -12.29
N HIS A 89 5.32 12.54 -11.08
CA HIS A 89 6.65 12.04 -10.70
C HIS A 89 6.79 10.54 -10.93
N LYS A 90 8.01 10.08 -11.02
CA LYS A 90 8.36 8.67 -11.22
C LYS A 90 9.00 8.10 -9.95
N VAL A 91 8.87 6.78 -9.77
CA VAL A 91 9.49 6.06 -8.64
C VAL A 91 11.00 6.29 -8.56
N GLY A 92 11.69 6.45 -9.69
CA GLY A 92 13.11 6.79 -9.72
C GLY A 92 13.46 8.10 -9.01
N GLU A 93 12.55 9.09 -8.99
CA GLU A 93 12.77 10.35 -8.28
C GLU A 93 12.66 10.17 -6.74
N LEU A 94 11.94 9.13 -6.30
CA LEU A 94 11.79 8.81 -4.87
C LEU A 94 13.06 8.16 -4.29
N PHE A 95 13.80 7.40 -5.10
CA PHE A 95 14.92 6.58 -4.63
C PHE A 95 16.29 7.05 -5.15
N CYS A 96 16.34 8.17 -5.89
CA CYS A 96 17.52 8.59 -6.62
C CYS A 96 18.72 8.99 -5.75
N ASP A 97 18.49 9.32 -4.49
CA ASP A 97 19.52 9.75 -3.53
C ASP A 97 19.92 8.65 -2.53
N LEU A 98 19.24 7.50 -2.56
CA LEU A 98 19.56 6.38 -1.69
C LEU A 98 20.83 5.66 -2.14
N PRO A 99 21.75 5.30 -1.21
CA PRO A 99 22.89 4.45 -1.52
C PRO A 99 22.43 3.10 -2.07
N SER A 100 23.17 2.58 -3.05
CA SER A 100 22.91 1.23 -3.58
C SER A 100 23.38 0.18 -2.58
N ILE A 101 22.53 -0.78 -2.25
CA ILE A 101 22.85 -1.91 -1.36
C ILE A 101 22.41 -3.23 -2.01
N LYS A 102 23.07 -4.32 -1.67
CA LYS A 102 22.71 -5.66 -2.09
C LYS A 102 21.69 -6.28 -1.14
N ALA A 103 21.10 -7.41 -1.57
CA ALA A 103 20.21 -8.20 -0.71
C ALA A 103 20.93 -8.59 0.60
N GLY A 104 20.28 -8.32 1.74
CA GLY A 104 20.83 -8.56 3.07
C GLY A 104 21.79 -7.50 3.59
N GLU A 105 22.18 -6.52 2.76
CA GLU A 105 23.06 -5.42 3.17
C GLU A 105 22.27 -4.23 3.75
N GLY A 106 23.00 -3.27 4.26
CA GLY A 106 22.48 -2.03 4.84
C GLY A 106 22.35 -2.08 6.34
N VAL A 107 21.90 -0.98 6.92
CA VAL A 107 21.83 -0.78 8.38
C VAL A 107 20.54 -0.05 8.77
N ILE A 108 20.18 -0.18 10.04
CA ILE A 108 19.02 0.53 10.63
C ILE A 108 19.36 1.92 11.13
N THR A 109 20.65 2.19 11.40
CA THR A 109 21.15 3.49 11.85
C THR A 109 21.16 4.51 10.72
N PRO A 110 21.22 5.82 10.99
CA PRO A 110 21.27 6.84 9.97
C PRO A 110 22.42 6.63 8.96
N VAL A 111 22.10 6.73 7.67
CA VAL A 111 23.06 6.65 6.56
C VAL A 111 22.94 7.92 5.74
N GLU A 112 24.07 8.53 5.38
CA GLU A 112 24.10 9.69 4.49
C GLU A 112 23.54 9.34 3.11
N THR A 113 22.79 10.28 2.54
CA THR A 113 22.24 10.14 1.18
C THR A 113 23.07 10.95 0.18
N ALA A 114 22.93 10.65 -1.10
CA ALA A 114 23.57 11.42 -2.16
C ALA A 114 22.94 12.82 -2.29
N HIS A 115 23.66 13.73 -2.94
CA HIS A 115 23.12 15.05 -3.31
C HIS A 115 21.91 14.89 -4.22
N TYR A 116 20.81 15.57 -3.87
CA TYR A 116 19.57 15.54 -4.62
C TYR A 116 19.32 16.85 -5.35
N THR A 117 19.28 16.81 -6.66
CA THR A 117 19.06 17.98 -7.53
C THR A 117 17.60 18.21 -7.91
N GLY A 118 16.71 17.22 -7.65
CA GLY A 118 15.29 17.30 -7.97
C GLY A 118 14.50 18.11 -6.94
N LYS A 119 13.19 18.24 -7.18
CA LYS A 119 12.28 18.96 -6.28
C LYS A 119 11.31 18.02 -5.54
N TYR A 120 11.11 16.80 -6.05
CA TYR A 120 10.06 15.91 -5.56
C TYR A 120 10.17 15.60 -4.08
N LEU A 121 11.34 15.20 -3.59
CA LEU A 121 11.53 14.83 -2.19
C LEU A 121 11.23 15.97 -1.21
N PHE A 122 11.54 17.21 -1.59
CA PHE A 122 11.25 18.41 -0.79
C PHE A 122 9.76 18.81 -0.88
N THR A 123 9.19 18.85 -2.10
CA THR A 123 7.78 19.23 -2.29
C THR A 123 6.81 18.21 -1.67
N SER A 124 7.21 16.94 -1.61
CA SER A 124 6.46 15.86 -0.95
C SER A 124 6.73 15.75 0.55
N LYS A 125 7.58 16.63 1.10
CA LYS A 125 7.98 16.63 2.51
C LYS A 125 8.58 15.28 2.98
N ILE A 126 9.21 14.56 2.07
CA ILE A 126 9.94 13.33 2.36
C ILE A 126 11.31 13.68 2.95
N LYS A 127 11.87 14.81 2.50
CA LYS A 127 13.10 15.41 3.02
C LYS A 127 12.90 16.88 3.32
N GLU A 128 13.60 17.36 4.35
CA GLU A 128 13.63 18.77 4.75
C GLU A 128 14.84 19.49 4.13
N TYR A 129 15.96 18.79 3.98
CA TYR A 129 17.20 19.35 3.43
C TYR A 129 17.99 18.34 2.59
N ASP A 130 18.92 18.85 1.79
CA ASP A 130 19.79 18.02 0.96
C ASP A 130 20.73 17.16 1.82
N ARG A 131 20.99 15.91 1.37
CA ARG A 131 21.80 14.91 2.07
C ARG A 131 21.27 14.53 3.46
N GLU A 132 20.00 14.80 3.73
CA GLU A 132 19.36 14.37 4.98
C GLU A 132 19.52 12.85 5.14
N PRO A 133 20.08 12.38 6.29
CA PRO A 133 20.27 10.96 6.52
C PRO A 133 18.96 10.18 6.54
N VAL A 134 18.98 8.97 6.01
CA VAL A 134 17.85 8.03 6.09
C VAL A 134 18.15 6.92 7.09
N THR A 135 17.12 6.48 7.81
CA THR A 135 17.17 5.34 8.74
C THR A 135 16.53 4.12 8.11
N PHE A 136 16.83 2.94 8.66
CA PHE A 136 16.29 1.66 8.18
C PHE A 136 16.59 1.37 6.71
N HIS A 137 17.70 1.91 6.20
CA HIS A 137 18.16 1.61 4.86
C HIS A 137 18.84 0.23 4.84
N GLN A 138 18.02 -0.80 4.89
CA GLN A 138 18.43 -2.20 4.96
C GLN A 138 17.62 -3.05 3.98
N ALA A 139 18.31 -3.82 3.16
CA ALA A 139 17.68 -4.75 2.24
C ALA A 139 17.35 -6.07 2.93
N ARG A 140 16.18 -6.61 2.61
CA ARG A 140 15.80 -7.96 3.02
C ARG A 140 16.81 -8.98 2.44
N PRO A 141 17.28 -9.96 3.24
CA PRO A 141 18.00 -11.10 2.68
C PRO A 141 17.01 -11.93 1.84
N ASN A 142 17.37 -12.15 0.58
CA ASN A 142 16.62 -13.00 -0.34
C ASN A 142 17.37 -14.31 -0.55
N THR A 143 16.65 -15.40 -0.85
CA THR A 143 17.27 -16.66 -1.24
C THR A 143 17.91 -16.52 -2.63
N ALA A 144 18.85 -17.43 -2.97
CA ALA A 144 19.42 -17.46 -4.32
C ALA A 144 18.33 -17.65 -5.40
N GLN A 145 17.29 -18.43 -5.09
CA GLN A 145 16.16 -18.64 -5.98
C GLN A 145 15.36 -17.34 -6.18
N ASP A 146 15.07 -16.56 -5.13
CA ASP A 146 14.39 -15.28 -5.25
C ASP A 146 15.18 -14.31 -6.13
N LEU A 147 16.49 -14.22 -5.92
CA LEU A 147 17.38 -13.35 -6.70
C LEU A 147 17.38 -13.71 -8.18
N GLU A 148 17.38 -15.01 -8.50
CA GLU A 148 17.30 -15.48 -9.89
C GLU A 148 15.94 -15.15 -10.53
N ILE A 149 14.83 -15.34 -9.81
CA ILE A 149 13.49 -14.95 -10.26
C ILE A 149 13.45 -13.44 -10.55
N TYR A 150 13.95 -12.62 -9.63
CA TYR A 150 13.98 -11.16 -9.82
C TYR A 150 14.85 -10.77 -11.02
N ARG A 151 16.00 -11.41 -11.22
CA ARG A 151 16.86 -11.19 -12.38
C ARG A 151 16.09 -11.45 -13.68
N ILE A 152 15.42 -12.59 -13.80
CA ILE A 152 14.64 -12.96 -14.99
C ILE A 152 13.54 -11.93 -15.26
N VAL A 153 12.80 -11.53 -14.23
CA VAL A 153 11.71 -10.55 -14.35
C VAL A 153 12.25 -9.18 -14.81
N VAL A 154 13.33 -8.71 -14.20
CA VAL A 154 13.96 -7.43 -14.54
C VAL A 154 14.52 -7.43 -15.95
N ASP A 155 15.22 -8.50 -16.34
CA ASP A 155 15.80 -8.67 -17.67
C ASP A 155 14.71 -8.68 -18.75
N ALA A 156 13.63 -9.42 -18.54
CA ALA A 156 12.49 -9.46 -19.46
C ALA A 156 11.83 -8.08 -19.61
N TRP A 157 11.66 -7.37 -18.50
CA TRP A 157 11.12 -6.02 -18.52
C TRP A 157 12.03 -5.04 -19.25
N ASN A 158 13.33 -5.07 -18.98
CA ASN A 158 14.30 -4.18 -19.61
C ASN A 158 14.41 -4.42 -21.12
N LYS A 159 14.40 -5.69 -21.53
CA LYS A 159 14.54 -6.10 -22.94
C LYS A 159 13.27 -5.82 -23.77
N ASN A 160 12.12 -6.25 -23.29
CA ASN A 160 10.88 -6.32 -24.08
C ASN A 160 9.68 -5.63 -23.44
N LYS A 161 9.83 -5.02 -22.25
CA LYS A 161 8.72 -4.48 -21.43
C LYS A 161 7.65 -5.55 -21.13
N THR A 162 8.06 -6.82 -21.07
CA THR A 162 7.15 -7.95 -20.86
C THR A 162 7.08 -8.31 -19.39
N ARG A 163 5.86 -8.53 -18.89
CA ARG A 163 5.65 -9.12 -17.56
C ARG A 163 5.78 -10.64 -17.68
N VAL A 164 6.64 -11.21 -16.87
CA VAL A 164 6.80 -12.68 -16.76
C VAL A 164 5.90 -13.16 -15.62
N ALA A 165 5.06 -14.15 -15.88
CA ALA A 165 4.37 -14.92 -14.84
C ALA A 165 5.29 -16.04 -14.36
N TYR A 166 5.33 -16.29 -13.07
CA TYR A 166 6.10 -17.36 -12.42
C TYR A 166 5.22 -18.15 -11.47
#